data_4b106d2021f1d300c6430898dc33a931
#
_entry.id   4b106d2021f1d300c6430898dc33a931
#
_cell.length_a   1.000
_cell.length_b   1.000
_cell.length_c   1.000
_cell.angle_alpha   90.00
_cell.angle_beta   90.00
_cell.angle_gamma   90.00
#
_symmetry.space_group_name_H-M   'P 1'
#
loop_
_entity.id
_entity.type
_entity.pdbx_description
1 polymer ?
#
loop_
_entity_poly.entity_id
_entity_poly.type
_entity_poly.pdbx_seq_one_letter_code
_entity_poly.pdbx_strand_id
1 'polypeptide(L)'
;SLCWDNALRVGIPMKSLYESQSIEWEEITRFFIVIDEAHRIVNAGNLTAVQQLTIMAREDRKFFTGILMATQSILDCVPENSEKEGVEAVKTLFSLMQYKYMFQQASDSLFRLKDIFGNQLTESEYEQIPRLERGECIQVISGGQNYHYHVEISEEQRLLFQGGA
;
A
#
# COMPACT_ATOMS: atom_id res chain seq x y z
N SER A 1 0.56 9.88 -15.36
CA SER A 1 1.98 9.57 -15.08
C SER A 1 2.48 8.55 -16.09
N LEU A 2 3.77 8.64 -16.46
CA LEU A 2 4.34 7.78 -17.51
C LEU A 2 4.18 6.28 -17.24
N CYS A 3 4.28 5.87 -15.97
CA CYS A 3 4.09 4.47 -15.55
C CYS A 3 2.64 4.01 -15.78
N TRP A 4 1.68 4.84 -15.41
CA TRP A 4 0.26 4.53 -15.59
C TRP A 4 -0.14 4.48 -17.07
N ASP A 5 0.33 5.43 -17.86
CA ASP A 5 0.07 5.45 -19.30
C ASP A 5 0.62 4.21 -20.00
N ASN A 6 1.80 3.73 -19.58
CA ASN A 6 2.37 2.47 -20.07
C ASN A 6 1.56 1.25 -19.62
N ALA A 7 1.11 1.21 -18.38
CA ALA A 7 0.26 0.12 -17.88
C ALA A 7 -1.07 0.05 -18.66
N LEU A 8 -1.72 1.18 -18.91
CA LEU A 8 -2.94 1.25 -19.72
C LEU A 8 -2.69 0.83 -21.18
N ARG A 9 -1.59 1.26 -21.77
CA ARG A 9 -1.25 0.92 -23.18
C ARG A 9 -1.16 -0.58 -23.41
N VAL A 10 -0.73 -1.35 -22.41
CA VAL A 10 -0.67 -2.82 -22.48
C VAL A 10 -1.93 -3.45 -21.90
N GLY A 11 -2.41 -2.95 -20.77
CA GLY A 11 -3.56 -3.53 -20.07
C GLY A 11 -4.88 -3.47 -20.83
N ILE A 12 -5.12 -2.39 -21.59
CA ILE A 12 -6.35 -2.26 -22.40
C ILE A 12 -6.43 -3.35 -23.49
N PRO A 13 -5.40 -3.56 -24.35
CA PRO A 13 -5.40 -4.66 -25.32
C PRO A 13 -5.48 -6.04 -24.66
N MET A 14 -4.73 -6.26 -23.57
CA MET A 14 -4.76 -7.54 -22.83
C MET A 14 -6.16 -7.86 -22.32
N LYS A 15 -6.85 -6.86 -21.75
CA LYS A 15 -8.23 -7.01 -21.31
C LYS A 15 -9.16 -7.42 -22.44
N SER A 16 -9.06 -6.76 -23.60
CA SER A 16 -9.86 -7.07 -24.78
C SER A 16 -9.61 -8.50 -25.28
N LEU A 17 -8.35 -8.93 -25.34
CA LEU A 17 -7.98 -10.29 -25.75
C LEU A 17 -8.51 -11.34 -24.75
N TYR A 18 -8.43 -11.07 -23.46
CA TYR A 18 -8.94 -11.96 -22.43
C TYR A 18 -10.49 -12.05 -22.46
N GLU A 19 -11.19 -10.92 -22.57
CA GLU A 19 -12.65 -10.88 -22.65
C GLU A 19 -13.19 -11.56 -23.94
N SER A 20 -12.42 -11.53 -25.03
CA SER A 20 -12.73 -12.25 -26.28
C SER A 20 -12.30 -13.72 -26.25
N GLN A 21 -11.79 -14.23 -25.14
CA GLN A 21 -11.25 -15.59 -25.00
C GLN A 21 -10.15 -15.94 -26.03
N SER A 22 -9.39 -14.93 -26.45
CA SER A 22 -8.28 -15.09 -27.41
C SER A 22 -6.95 -15.41 -26.72
N ILE A 23 -6.87 -15.23 -25.41
CA ILE A 23 -5.72 -15.60 -24.56
C ILE A 23 -6.21 -16.17 -23.22
N GLU A 24 -5.39 -17.04 -22.65
CA GLU A 24 -5.62 -17.62 -21.32
C GLU A 24 -5.10 -16.70 -20.22
N TRP A 25 -5.52 -16.95 -18.97
CA TRP A 25 -5.13 -16.15 -17.80
C TRP A 25 -3.60 -16.07 -17.59
N GLU A 26 -2.88 -17.14 -17.88
CA GLU A 26 -1.44 -17.27 -17.75
C GLU A 26 -0.66 -16.42 -18.78
N GLU A 27 -1.29 -16.12 -19.91
CA GLU A 27 -0.70 -15.34 -21.02
C GLU A 27 -0.84 -13.83 -20.81
N ILE A 28 -1.61 -13.41 -19.79
CA ILE A 28 -1.84 -11.98 -19.53
C ILE A 28 -0.55 -11.33 -19.01
N THR A 29 -0.10 -10.29 -19.71
CA THR A 29 0.95 -9.39 -19.21
C THR A 29 0.40 -8.53 -18.08
N ARG A 30 1.00 -8.65 -16.90
CA ARG A 30 0.63 -7.90 -15.70
C ARG A 30 1.66 -6.84 -15.40
N PHE A 31 1.20 -5.71 -14.88
CA PHE A 31 2.07 -4.66 -14.34
C PHE A 31 2.02 -4.64 -12.83
N PHE A 32 3.16 -4.35 -12.23
CA PHE A 32 3.25 -4.13 -10.81
C PHE A 32 4.06 -2.86 -10.55
N ILE A 33 3.40 -1.85 -10.00
CA ILE A 33 4.00 -0.55 -9.71
C ILE A 33 4.41 -0.56 -8.25
N VAL A 34 5.72 -0.42 -8.00
CA VAL A 34 6.27 -0.34 -6.65
C VAL A 34 6.69 1.11 -6.38
N ILE A 35 6.16 1.67 -5.31
CA ILE A 35 6.47 3.03 -4.85
C ILE A 35 7.12 2.90 -3.46
N ASP A 36 8.43 2.97 -3.45
CA ASP A 36 9.21 3.07 -2.21
C ASP A 36 9.23 4.52 -1.73
N GLU A 37 9.37 4.72 -0.43
CA GLU A 37 9.27 6.05 0.23
C GLU A 37 8.02 6.82 -0.23
N ALA A 38 6.88 6.10 -0.19
CA ALA A 38 5.61 6.58 -0.77
C ALA A 38 5.15 7.92 -0.21
N HIS A 39 5.56 8.29 1.02
CA HIS A 39 5.26 9.58 1.64
C HIS A 39 5.71 10.79 0.80
N ARG A 40 6.71 10.62 -0.08
CA ARG A 40 7.15 11.70 -1.01
C ARG A 40 6.07 12.08 -2.02
N ILE A 41 5.13 11.17 -2.28
CA ILE A 41 4.02 11.34 -3.24
C ILE A 41 2.70 11.34 -2.49
N VAL A 42 2.50 10.34 -1.61
CA VAL A 42 1.32 10.17 -0.77
C VAL A 42 1.48 11.00 0.50
N ASN A 43 1.17 12.27 0.38
CA ASN A 43 1.26 13.23 1.47
C ASN A 43 0.01 14.11 1.48
N ALA A 44 -0.56 14.36 2.66
CA ALA A 44 -1.77 15.18 2.82
C ALA A 44 -1.62 16.61 2.27
N GLY A 45 -0.39 17.13 2.17
CA GLY A 45 -0.09 18.39 1.50
C GLY A 45 -0.03 18.31 -0.03
N ASN A 46 -0.05 17.10 -0.62
CA ASN A 46 0.01 16.90 -2.07
C ASN A 46 -1.28 16.25 -2.60
N LEU A 47 -2.39 16.97 -2.41
CA LEU A 47 -3.73 16.49 -2.73
C LEU A 47 -3.86 15.96 -4.18
N THR A 48 -3.27 16.66 -5.14
CA THR A 48 -3.32 16.29 -6.56
C THR A 48 -2.69 14.92 -6.80
N ALA A 49 -1.52 14.65 -6.23
CA ALA A 49 -0.86 13.36 -6.39
C ALA A 49 -1.65 12.22 -5.71
N VAL A 50 -2.19 12.45 -4.51
CA VAL A 50 -3.02 11.49 -3.80
C VAL A 50 -4.30 11.17 -4.58
N GLN A 51 -4.95 12.18 -5.16
CA GLN A 51 -6.14 11.98 -6.00
C GLN A 51 -5.81 11.17 -7.26
N GLN A 52 -4.69 11.46 -7.94
CA GLN A 52 -4.25 10.70 -9.12
C GLN A 52 -3.98 9.22 -8.78
N LEU A 53 -3.27 8.95 -7.68
CA LEU A 53 -3.04 7.58 -7.20
C LEU A 53 -4.35 6.89 -6.81
N THR A 54 -5.31 7.62 -6.26
CA THR A 54 -6.64 7.09 -5.93
C THR A 54 -7.39 6.64 -7.18
N ILE A 55 -7.32 7.41 -8.27
CA ILE A 55 -7.90 7.03 -9.55
C ILE A 55 -7.21 5.77 -10.08
N MET A 56 -5.88 5.75 -10.08
CA MET A 56 -5.09 4.59 -10.50
C MET A 56 -5.48 3.33 -9.70
N ALA A 57 -5.52 3.42 -8.38
CA ALA A 57 -5.85 2.30 -7.49
C ALA A 57 -7.29 1.76 -7.68
N ARG A 58 -8.22 2.58 -8.15
CA ARG A 58 -9.58 2.14 -8.49
C ARG A 58 -9.65 1.40 -9.82
N GLU A 59 -8.77 1.72 -10.75
CA GLU A 59 -8.81 1.23 -12.13
C GLU A 59 -7.80 0.13 -12.42
N ASP A 60 -6.71 0.04 -11.66
CA ASP A 60 -5.57 -0.84 -11.89
C ASP A 60 -5.98 -2.31 -12.06
N ARG A 61 -6.88 -2.77 -11.21
CA ARG A 61 -7.39 -4.15 -11.24
C ARG A 61 -8.09 -4.50 -12.56
N LYS A 62 -8.69 -3.51 -13.24
CA LYS A 62 -9.36 -3.72 -14.53
C LYS A 62 -8.37 -3.97 -15.66
N PHE A 63 -7.11 -3.55 -15.46
CA PHE A 63 -6.06 -3.60 -16.47
C PHE A 63 -4.87 -4.45 -16.03
N PHE A 64 -5.13 -5.42 -15.13
CA PHE A 64 -4.13 -6.37 -14.63
C PHE A 64 -2.89 -5.69 -14.03
N THR A 65 -3.10 -4.55 -13.39
CA THR A 65 -2.05 -3.77 -12.73
C THR A 65 -2.23 -3.86 -11.22
N GLY A 66 -1.15 -4.04 -10.47
CA GLY A 66 -1.10 -3.95 -9.02
C GLY A 66 -0.24 -2.78 -8.57
N ILE A 67 -0.53 -2.22 -7.40
CA ILE A 67 0.25 -1.15 -6.78
C ILE A 67 0.70 -1.60 -5.39
N LEU A 68 1.98 -1.47 -5.12
CA LEU A 68 2.58 -1.63 -3.79
C LEU A 68 3.18 -0.28 -3.37
N MET A 69 2.86 0.15 -2.17
CA MET A 69 3.43 1.36 -1.57
C MET A 69 4.10 1.00 -0.24
N ALA A 70 5.31 1.49 -0.03
CA ALA A 70 6.04 1.36 1.22
C ALA A 70 6.39 2.74 1.78
N THR A 71 6.28 2.91 3.10
CA THR A 71 6.69 4.11 3.81
C THR A 71 7.16 3.74 5.21
N GLN A 72 8.09 4.51 5.76
CA GLN A 72 8.66 4.24 7.09
C GLN A 72 7.73 4.69 8.22
N SER A 73 7.01 5.79 8.03
CA SER A 73 6.10 6.35 9.03
C SER A 73 4.81 6.88 8.41
N ILE A 74 3.71 6.64 9.10
CA ILE A 74 2.42 7.21 8.72
C ILE A 74 2.38 8.73 8.92
N LEU A 75 3.14 9.26 9.87
CA LEU A 75 3.23 10.71 10.12
C LEU A 75 3.84 11.46 8.93
N ASP A 76 4.68 10.80 8.14
CA ASP A 76 5.24 11.39 6.92
C ASP A 76 4.17 11.56 5.83
N CYS A 77 3.17 10.66 5.79
CA CYS A 77 2.04 10.79 4.88
C CYS A 77 0.99 11.80 5.38
N VAL A 78 0.79 11.86 6.70
CA VAL A 78 -0.23 12.71 7.33
C VAL A 78 0.36 13.42 8.54
N PRO A 79 1.15 14.49 8.34
CA PRO A 79 1.66 15.34 9.41
C PRO A 79 0.54 15.87 10.33
N GLU A 80 0.87 16.21 11.56
CA GLU A 80 -0.10 16.65 12.59
C GLU A 80 -0.94 17.86 12.14
N ASN A 81 -0.32 18.80 11.45
CA ASN A 81 -0.95 20.05 11.00
C ASN A 81 -1.57 19.96 9.60
N SER A 82 -1.84 18.73 9.11
CA SER A 82 -2.45 18.53 7.79
C SER A 82 -3.87 19.06 7.75
N GLU A 83 -4.25 19.65 6.61
CA GLU A 83 -5.63 20.04 6.36
C GLU A 83 -6.55 18.82 6.27
N LYS A 84 -7.78 18.96 6.75
CA LYS A 84 -8.76 17.87 6.80
C LYS A 84 -8.98 17.20 5.45
N GLU A 85 -9.03 17.98 4.38
CA GLU A 85 -9.22 17.47 3.01
C GLU A 85 -8.07 16.54 2.59
N GLY A 86 -6.82 16.92 2.86
CA GLY A 86 -5.65 16.08 2.58
C GLY A 86 -5.65 14.79 3.38
N VAL A 87 -6.02 14.85 4.65
CA VAL A 87 -6.16 13.67 5.51
C VAL A 87 -7.18 12.70 4.95
N GLU A 88 -8.37 13.18 4.58
CA GLU A 88 -9.43 12.35 4.01
C GLU A 88 -9.05 11.76 2.64
N ALA A 89 -8.28 12.49 1.83
CA ALA A 89 -7.77 11.97 0.58
C ALA A 89 -6.80 10.79 0.80
N VAL A 90 -5.88 10.90 1.76
CA VAL A 90 -4.95 9.80 2.12
C VAL A 90 -5.72 8.62 2.70
N LYS A 91 -6.69 8.84 3.59
CA LYS A 91 -7.59 7.78 4.10
C LYS A 91 -8.29 7.04 2.97
N THR A 92 -8.82 7.77 2.00
CA THR A 92 -9.50 7.21 0.83
C THR A 92 -8.55 6.32 0.05
N LEU A 93 -7.34 6.78 -0.25
CA LEU A 93 -6.33 5.98 -0.95
C LEU A 93 -6.00 4.69 -0.19
N PHE A 94 -5.71 4.78 1.11
CA PHE A 94 -5.37 3.59 1.91
C PHE A 94 -6.54 2.63 2.07
N SER A 95 -7.78 3.10 2.06
CA SER A 95 -8.97 2.23 2.10
C SER A 95 -9.10 1.33 0.86
N LEU A 96 -8.55 1.72 -0.28
CA LEU A 96 -8.54 0.95 -1.52
C LEU A 96 -7.51 -0.19 -1.51
N MET A 97 -6.50 -0.12 -0.64
CA MET A 97 -5.49 -1.16 -0.53
C MET A 97 -6.09 -2.41 0.10
N GLN A 98 -6.03 -3.54 -0.64
CA GLN A 98 -6.57 -4.83 -0.19
C GLN A 98 -5.76 -5.39 0.98
N TYR A 99 -4.45 -5.26 0.93
CA TYR A 99 -3.50 -5.77 1.92
C TYR A 99 -2.70 -4.62 2.48
N LYS A 100 -2.55 -4.57 3.80
CA LYS A 100 -1.73 -3.60 4.52
C LYS A 100 -0.84 -4.35 5.50
N TYR A 101 0.42 -4.00 5.55
CA TYR A 101 1.43 -4.62 6.40
C TYR A 101 1.92 -3.58 7.38
N MET A 102 1.57 -3.75 8.65
CA MET A 102 1.96 -2.86 9.74
C MET A 102 3.17 -3.46 10.46
N PHE A 103 4.34 -2.91 10.19
CA PHE A 103 5.55 -3.16 10.97
C PHE A 103 5.60 -2.22 12.18
N GLN A 104 6.64 -2.37 13.02
CA GLN A 104 6.82 -1.51 14.18
C GLN A 104 6.71 -0.03 13.81
N GLN A 105 5.91 0.70 14.58
CA GLN A 105 5.77 2.16 14.48
C GLN A 105 6.00 2.78 15.85
N ALA A 106 6.45 4.02 15.88
CA ALA A 106 6.59 4.76 17.12
C ALA A 106 5.24 4.96 17.84
N SER A 107 5.22 5.01 19.15
CA SER A 107 3.99 5.14 19.92
C SER A 107 3.23 6.44 19.65
N ASP A 108 3.93 7.51 19.26
CA ASP A 108 3.34 8.79 18.88
C ASP A 108 2.56 8.73 17.55
N SER A 109 2.83 7.73 16.70
CA SER A 109 2.09 7.49 15.46
C SER A 109 0.71 6.86 15.68
N LEU A 110 0.44 6.27 16.85
CA LEU A 110 -0.77 5.46 17.08
C LEU A 110 -2.06 6.24 16.88
N PHE A 111 -2.12 7.49 17.31
CA PHE A 111 -3.31 8.31 17.14
C PHE A 111 -3.63 8.50 15.64
N ARG A 112 -2.61 8.66 14.81
CA ARG A 112 -2.78 8.82 13.37
C ARG A 112 -3.12 7.50 12.68
N LEU A 113 -2.54 6.39 13.13
CA LEU A 113 -2.92 5.06 12.66
C LEU A 113 -4.40 4.77 12.95
N LYS A 114 -4.86 5.07 14.17
CA LYS A 114 -6.28 4.93 14.56
C LYS A 114 -7.20 5.84 13.73
N ASP A 115 -6.77 7.06 13.47
CA ASP A 115 -7.53 8.00 12.65
C ASP A 115 -7.68 7.49 11.19
N ILE A 116 -6.62 6.93 10.61
CA ILE A 116 -6.60 6.49 9.21
C ILE A 116 -7.26 5.12 9.02
N PHE A 117 -6.96 4.15 9.87
CA PHE A 117 -7.39 2.76 9.70
C PHE A 117 -8.63 2.39 10.52
N GLY A 118 -8.97 3.19 11.54
CA GLY A 118 -10.21 3.03 12.31
C GLY A 118 -10.43 1.60 12.82
N ASN A 119 -11.55 1.02 12.47
CA ASN A 119 -11.95 -0.32 12.91
C ASN A 119 -11.33 -1.48 12.11
N GLN A 120 -10.35 -1.21 11.23
CA GLN A 120 -9.64 -2.27 10.51
C GLN A 120 -8.68 -3.05 11.43
N LEU A 121 -8.27 -2.44 12.55
CA LEU A 121 -7.53 -3.09 13.62
C LEU A 121 -8.30 -2.97 14.93
N THR A 122 -8.14 -3.96 15.80
CA THR A 122 -8.64 -3.93 17.17
C THR A 122 -7.77 -3.07 18.07
N GLU A 123 -8.27 -2.64 19.23
CA GLU A 123 -7.45 -1.90 20.20
C GLU A 123 -6.19 -2.67 20.61
N SER A 124 -6.30 -3.98 20.80
CA SER A 124 -5.16 -4.85 21.15
C SER A 124 -4.10 -4.86 20.04
N GLU A 125 -4.51 -4.91 18.77
CA GLU A 125 -3.57 -4.86 17.64
C GLU A 125 -2.88 -3.51 17.54
N TYR A 126 -3.59 -2.39 17.75
CA TYR A 126 -2.97 -1.06 17.84
C TYR A 126 -1.92 -0.97 18.95
N GLU A 127 -2.20 -1.53 20.15
CA GLU A 127 -1.27 -1.54 21.26
C GLU A 127 -0.03 -2.42 21.01
N GLN A 128 -0.15 -3.41 20.13
CA GLN A 128 0.97 -4.28 19.76
C GLN A 128 1.93 -3.62 18.78
N ILE A 129 1.45 -2.76 17.86
CA ILE A 129 2.28 -2.16 16.80
C ILE A 129 3.59 -1.57 17.32
N PRO A 130 3.65 -0.76 18.40
CA PRO A 130 4.91 -0.21 18.90
C PRO A 130 5.84 -1.26 19.54
N ARG A 131 5.32 -2.44 19.84
CA ARG A 131 6.05 -3.53 20.52
C ARG A 131 6.49 -4.63 19.55
N LEU A 132 6.12 -4.53 18.27
CA LEU A 132 6.54 -5.48 17.25
C LEU A 132 8.07 -5.51 17.18
N GLU A 133 8.62 -6.70 17.07
CA GLU A 133 10.05 -6.89 16.89
C GLU A 133 10.43 -6.82 15.40
N ARG A 134 11.72 -6.80 15.12
CA ARG A 134 12.21 -6.79 13.73
C ARG A 134 11.75 -8.05 13.00
N GLY A 135 11.05 -7.87 11.89
CA GLY A 135 10.47 -8.94 11.08
C GLY A 135 9.04 -9.31 11.50
N GLU A 136 8.55 -8.85 12.65
CA GLU A 136 7.15 -9.01 13.00
C GLU A 136 6.26 -8.01 12.28
N CYS A 137 5.08 -8.46 11.88
CA CYS A 137 4.12 -7.62 11.19
C CYS A 137 2.68 -8.06 11.48
N ILE A 138 1.78 -7.09 11.47
CA ILE A 138 0.34 -7.32 11.44
C ILE A 138 -0.13 -7.06 10.01
N GLN A 139 -0.60 -8.11 9.33
CA GLN A 139 -1.23 -8.01 8.03
C GLN A 139 -2.72 -7.73 8.21
N VAL A 140 -3.17 -6.61 7.69
CA VAL A 140 -4.59 -6.23 7.65
C VAL A 140 -5.14 -6.54 6.26
N ILE A 141 -6.19 -7.37 6.19
CA ILE A 141 -6.87 -7.71 4.94
C ILE A 141 -8.23 -7.02 4.93
N SER A 142 -8.45 -6.15 3.96
CA SER A 142 -9.73 -5.43 3.83
C SER A 142 -10.90 -6.41 3.68
N GLY A 143 -11.83 -6.40 4.64
CA GLY A 143 -12.98 -7.31 4.68
C GLY A 143 -12.66 -8.75 5.10
N GLY A 144 -11.44 -9.02 5.58
CA GLY A 144 -10.99 -10.33 6.07
C GLY A 144 -10.54 -10.29 7.53
N GLN A 145 -9.79 -11.31 7.93
CA GLN A 145 -9.13 -11.39 9.23
C GLN A 145 -7.75 -10.75 9.16
N ASN A 146 -7.30 -10.22 10.29
CA ASN A 146 -5.92 -9.78 10.46
C ASN A 146 -5.04 -10.96 10.88
N TYR A 147 -3.78 -10.92 10.50
CA TYR A 147 -2.80 -11.94 10.84
C TYR A 147 -1.57 -11.30 11.45
N HIS A 148 -1.10 -11.85 12.56
CA HIS A 148 0.16 -11.49 13.17
C HIS A 148 1.18 -12.61 12.90
N TYR A 149 2.31 -12.28 12.28
CA TYR A 149 3.34 -13.25 11.94
C TYR A 149 4.73 -12.62 11.88
N HIS A 150 5.73 -13.49 11.91
CA HIS A 150 7.12 -13.13 11.70
C HIS A 150 7.53 -13.45 10.25
N VAL A 151 8.16 -12.48 9.58
CA VAL A 151 8.69 -12.66 8.23
C VAL A 151 10.06 -13.32 8.33
N GLU A 152 10.14 -14.59 7.95
CA GLU A 152 11.41 -15.30 7.85
C GLU A 152 12.10 -15.00 6.54
N ILE A 153 13.40 -14.72 6.61
CA ILE A 153 14.28 -14.52 5.44
C ILE A 153 15.41 -15.55 5.47
N SER A 154 15.80 -16.07 4.30
CA SER A 154 16.96 -16.95 4.21
C SER A 154 18.26 -16.20 4.51
N GLU A 155 19.34 -16.96 4.85
CA GLU A 155 20.68 -16.34 5.03
C GLU A 155 21.17 -15.63 3.77
N GLU A 156 20.87 -16.18 2.60
CA GLU A 156 21.21 -15.55 1.32
C GLU A 156 20.50 -14.21 1.13
N GLN A 157 19.19 -14.15 1.42
CA GLN A 157 18.45 -12.90 1.41
C GLN A 157 19.00 -11.91 2.42
N ARG A 158 19.36 -12.37 3.62
CA ARG A 158 19.96 -11.52 4.66
C ARG A 158 21.29 -10.93 4.20
N LEU A 159 22.14 -11.71 3.52
CA LEU A 159 23.41 -11.23 2.96
C LEU A 159 23.21 -10.20 1.84
N LEU A 160 22.22 -10.41 0.96
CA LEU A 160 21.89 -9.47 -0.12
C LEU A 160 21.37 -8.12 0.39
N PHE A 161 20.65 -8.11 1.52
CA PHE A 161 20.05 -6.90 2.09
C PHE A 161 20.80 -6.34 3.32
N GLN A 162 21.99 -6.80 3.60
CA GLN A 162 22.84 -6.31 4.70
C GLN A 162 23.34 -4.87 4.56
N GLY A 163 23.03 -4.18 3.49
CA GLY A 163 23.49 -2.81 3.23
C GLY A 163 22.45 -1.70 3.44
N GLY A 164 21.23 -2.02 3.81
CA GLY A 164 20.23 -1.03 4.18
C GLY A 164 20.38 -0.67 5.65
N ALA A 165 20.77 0.57 5.93
CA ALA A 165 20.97 1.11 7.27
C ALA A 165 19.68 1.06 8.10
#